data_bcbb282fc7071b9ee21999557715d2e6
#
_entry.id   bcbb282fc7071b9ee21999557715d2e6
#
_cell.length_a   1.000
_cell.length_b   1.000
_cell.length_c   1.000
_cell.angle_alpha   90.00
_cell.angle_beta   90.00
_cell.angle_gamma   90.00
#
_symmetry.space_group_name_H-M   'P 1'
#
loop_
_entity.id
_entity.type
_entity.pdbx_description
1 polymer ?
#
loop_
_entity_poly.entity_id
_entity_poly.type
_entity_poly.pdbx_seq_one_letter_code
_entity_poly.pdbx_strand_id
1 'polypeptide(L)'
;MKRRILENLRTKDGAVSGQVLSARLGISRVSIWKHIQQLQALGYEITSSAKGYHLKNSPDVPYPWEFTGRKSKIIYHAELSSTMDAAKELARKGYPDFTTVIAGRQTSGRGRLDRQWSSEKGGLYFTMILRPDLPPVLSFRVGFLASLTLARILNEMFGLDVRVKWPNDLLVDERKICGMLSELEAEADRVSFINIGIGLNVNNNPPA
;
A
#
# COMPACT_ATOMS: atom_id res chain seq x y z
N MET A 1 17.85 -3.61 2.86
CA MET A 1 18.58 -4.82 2.39
C MET A 1 17.66 -5.75 1.58
N LYS A 2 16.45 -6.12 2.07
CA LYS A 2 15.51 -7.01 1.36
C LYS A 2 15.28 -6.61 -0.11
N ARG A 3 15.00 -5.31 -0.38
CA ARG A 3 14.85 -4.78 -1.74
C ARG A 3 16.06 -5.13 -2.63
N ARG A 4 17.28 -4.82 -2.19
CA ARG A 4 18.50 -5.04 -2.98
C ARG A 4 18.74 -6.53 -3.30
N ILE A 5 18.36 -7.44 -2.39
CA ILE A 5 18.43 -8.88 -2.64
C ILE A 5 17.41 -9.27 -3.72
N LEU A 6 16.14 -8.83 -3.59
CA LEU A 6 15.09 -9.14 -4.56
C LEU A 6 15.41 -8.58 -5.95
N GLU A 7 15.91 -7.35 -6.05
CA GLU A 7 16.37 -6.76 -7.31
C GLU A 7 17.42 -7.66 -7.98
N ASN A 8 18.43 -8.14 -7.23
CA ASN A 8 19.43 -9.05 -7.79
C ASN A 8 18.88 -10.42 -8.19
N LEU A 9 17.87 -10.93 -7.50
CA LEU A 9 17.23 -12.20 -7.87
C LEU A 9 16.33 -12.08 -9.11
N ARG A 10 15.70 -10.89 -9.31
CA ARG A 10 14.81 -10.58 -10.44
C ARG A 10 15.55 -10.29 -11.75
N THR A 11 16.78 -9.79 -11.69
CA THR A 11 17.56 -9.41 -12.89
C THR A 11 18.18 -10.58 -13.64
N LYS A 12 18.09 -11.80 -13.14
CA LYS A 12 18.64 -13.01 -13.77
C LYS A 12 17.58 -14.09 -13.90
N ASP A 13 17.46 -14.62 -15.10
CA ASP A 13 16.80 -15.90 -15.30
C ASP A 13 17.68 -17.00 -14.69
N GLY A 14 17.27 -17.50 -13.51
CA GLY A 14 17.94 -18.57 -12.80
C GLY A 14 18.56 -18.21 -11.45
N ALA A 15 19.38 -19.12 -10.93
CA ALA A 15 19.94 -18.99 -9.58
C ALA A 15 21.11 -18.01 -9.52
N VAL A 16 21.14 -17.19 -8.48
CA VAL A 16 22.24 -16.27 -8.14
C VAL A 16 23.00 -16.82 -6.94
N SER A 17 24.33 -17.05 -7.08
CA SER A 17 25.10 -17.61 -5.99
C SER A 17 25.20 -16.68 -4.78
N GLY A 18 25.21 -17.26 -3.57
CA GLY A 18 25.36 -16.47 -2.35
C GLY A 18 26.67 -15.67 -2.30
N GLN A 19 27.71 -16.12 -3.01
CA GLN A 19 28.97 -15.39 -3.15
C GLN A 19 28.82 -14.14 -4.01
N VAL A 20 28.11 -14.24 -5.13
CA VAL A 20 27.80 -13.10 -6.00
C VAL A 20 26.95 -12.07 -5.26
N LEU A 21 25.90 -12.50 -4.53
CA LEU A 21 25.08 -11.61 -3.71
C LEU A 21 25.92 -10.93 -2.62
N SER A 22 26.79 -11.69 -1.93
CA SER A 22 27.70 -11.17 -0.91
C SER A 22 28.61 -10.07 -1.46
N ALA A 23 29.27 -10.34 -2.60
CA ALA A 23 30.16 -9.38 -3.25
C ALA A 23 29.43 -8.12 -3.71
N ARG A 24 28.26 -8.26 -4.36
CA ARG A 24 27.48 -7.11 -4.88
C ARG A 24 26.86 -6.25 -3.77
N LEU A 25 26.50 -6.87 -2.65
CA LEU A 25 25.78 -6.18 -1.59
C LEU A 25 26.68 -5.74 -0.44
N GLY A 26 27.94 -6.18 -0.40
CA GLY A 26 28.91 -5.83 0.64
C GLY A 26 28.57 -6.44 2.01
N ILE A 27 27.91 -7.60 2.06
CA ILE A 27 27.56 -8.30 3.31
C ILE A 27 27.96 -9.78 3.26
N SER A 28 28.11 -10.40 4.43
CA SER A 28 28.52 -11.80 4.51
C SER A 28 27.48 -12.77 3.92
N ARG A 29 27.93 -13.95 3.47
CA ARG A 29 27.04 -15.02 3.00
C ARG A 29 26.03 -15.46 4.07
N VAL A 30 26.43 -15.43 5.33
CA VAL A 30 25.52 -15.73 6.47
C VAL A 30 24.43 -14.67 6.55
N SER A 31 24.75 -13.39 6.36
CA SER A 31 23.77 -12.32 6.32
C SER A 31 22.80 -12.46 5.13
N ILE A 32 23.30 -12.83 3.95
CA ILE A 32 22.47 -13.17 2.79
C ILE A 32 21.47 -14.25 3.15
N TRP A 33 21.96 -15.38 3.69
CA TRP A 33 21.12 -16.50 4.09
C TRP A 33 20.02 -16.09 5.08
N LYS A 34 20.35 -15.31 6.13
CA LYS A 34 19.36 -14.80 7.08
C LYS A 34 18.29 -13.94 6.41
N HIS A 35 18.66 -13.09 5.47
CA HIS A 35 17.69 -12.26 4.73
C HIS A 35 16.81 -13.10 3.79
N ILE A 36 17.37 -14.14 3.16
CA ILE A 36 16.58 -15.10 2.34
C ILE A 36 15.56 -15.82 3.23
N GLN A 37 15.95 -16.34 4.40
CA GLN A 37 15.02 -16.95 5.34
C GLN A 37 13.87 -15.99 5.76
N GLN A 38 14.22 -14.73 6.01
CA GLN A 38 13.21 -13.69 6.32
C GLN A 38 12.26 -13.43 5.15
N LEU A 39 12.76 -13.42 3.91
CA LEU A 39 11.93 -13.25 2.72
C LEU A 39 11.02 -14.45 2.51
N GLN A 40 11.53 -15.68 2.68
CA GLN A 40 10.72 -16.90 2.60
C GLN A 40 9.60 -16.90 3.66
N ALA A 41 9.90 -16.49 4.90
CA ALA A 41 8.89 -16.35 5.97
C ALA A 41 7.83 -15.29 5.65
N LEU A 42 8.13 -14.34 4.75
CA LEU A 42 7.19 -13.32 4.26
C LEU A 42 6.44 -13.75 2.99
N GLY A 43 6.58 -15.01 2.57
CA GLY A 43 5.84 -15.57 1.45
C GLY A 43 6.56 -15.51 0.09
N TYR A 44 7.82 -15.05 0.04
CA TYR A 44 8.59 -15.14 -1.21
C TYR A 44 9.02 -16.59 -1.48
N GLU A 45 8.68 -17.12 -2.63
CA GLU A 45 9.10 -18.46 -3.05
C GLU A 45 10.54 -18.43 -3.57
N ILE A 46 11.49 -18.54 -2.68
CA ILE A 46 12.91 -18.56 -3.00
C ILE A 46 13.46 -19.98 -2.78
N THR A 47 13.91 -20.63 -3.86
CA THR A 47 14.56 -21.94 -3.78
C THR A 47 16.07 -21.79 -3.63
N SER A 48 16.67 -22.70 -2.85
CA SER A 48 18.12 -22.79 -2.63
C SER A 48 18.66 -24.06 -3.30
N SER A 49 19.77 -23.95 -4.02
CA SER A 49 20.47 -25.07 -4.67
C SER A 49 21.99 -24.90 -4.58
N ALA A 50 22.73 -25.85 -5.07
CA ALA A 50 24.21 -25.73 -5.21
C ALA A 50 24.61 -24.53 -6.09
N LYS A 51 23.74 -24.10 -7.03
CA LYS A 51 23.98 -22.95 -7.91
C LYS A 51 23.62 -21.60 -7.25
N GLY A 52 22.92 -21.61 -6.10
CA GLY A 52 22.52 -20.42 -5.36
C GLY A 52 21.01 -20.31 -5.13
N TYR A 53 20.51 -19.07 -5.02
CA TYR A 53 19.14 -18.71 -4.72
C TYR A 53 18.39 -18.30 -6.00
N HIS A 54 17.18 -18.81 -6.17
CA HIS A 54 16.31 -18.48 -7.29
C HIS A 54 14.95 -18.06 -6.78
N LEU A 55 14.52 -16.83 -7.10
CA LEU A 55 13.18 -16.34 -6.83
C LEU A 55 12.21 -16.93 -7.86
N LYS A 56 11.25 -17.73 -7.41
CA LYS A 56 10.21 -18.36 -8.22
C LYS A 56 8.97 -17.48 -8.30
N ASN A 57 8.55 -16.94 -7.14
CA ASN A 57 7.34 -16.12 -7.04
C ASN A 57 7.47 -15.10 -5.91
N SER A 58 6.73 -14.00 -6.03
CA SER A 58 6.59 -12.97 -4.98
C SER A 58 5.18 -13.03 -4.43
N PRO A 59 4.98 -12.82 -3.11
CA PRO A 59 3.65 -12.74 -2.54
C PRO A 59 2.91 -11.50 -3.04
N ASP A 60 1.59 -11.60 -3.17
CA ASP A 60 0.71 -10.46 -3.48
C ASP A 60 0.48 -9.63 -2.21
N VAL A 61 1.55 -9.02 -1.70
CA VAL A 61 1.55 -8.19 -0.50
C VAL A 61 2.34 -6.92 -0.77
N PRO A 62 1.77 -5.73 -0.53
CA PRO A 62 2.40 -4.45 -0.81
C PRO A 62 3.45 -4.07 0.25
N TYR A 63 4.51 -4.87 0.35
CA TYR A 63 5.60 -4.57 1.27
C TYR A 63 6.33 -3.28 0.89
N PRO A 64 6.80 -2.47 1.88
CA PRO A 64 7.45 -1.18 1.62
C PRO A 64 8.67 -1.25 0.69
N TRP A 65 9.38 -2.36 0.66
CA TRP A 65 10.56 -2.54 -0.20
C TRP A 65 10.23 -2.90 -1.65
N GLU A 66 8.97 -3.16 -1.99
CA GLU A 66 8.50 -3.35 -3.37
C GLU A 66 8.34 -2.02 -4.13
N PHE A 67 8.22 -0.91 -3.41
CA PHE A 67 8.04 0.41 -4.01
C PHE A 67 9.37 1.12 -4.20
N THR A 68 9.87 1.10 -5.45
CA THR A 68 11.11 1.76 -5.84
C THR A 68 10.85 3.22 -6.24
N GLY A 69 11.87 4.09 -6.03
CA GLY A 69 11.83 5.49 -6.48
C GLY A 69 10.87 6.40 -5.72
N ARG A 70 10.13 5.89 -4.75
CA ARG A 70 9.19 6.66 -3.95
C ARG A 70 9.89 7.45 -2.85
N LYS A 71 9.68 8.78 -2.81
CA LYS A 71 10.23 9.65 -1.75
C LYS A 71 9.44 9.55 -0.45
N SER A 72 8.13 9.28 -0.54
CA SER A 72 7.24 9.16 0.60
C SER A 72 7.38 7.79 1.29
N LYS A 73 7.13 7.78 2.60
CA LYS A 73 7.24 6.58 3.44
C LYS A 73 6.00 5.70 3.26
N ILE A 74 6.22 4.41 3.04
CA ILE A 74 5.19 3.37 3.07
C ILE A 74 5.37 2.57 4.35
N ILE A 75 4.29 2.35 5.08
CA ILE A 75 4.23 1.61 6.33
C ILE A 75 3.19 0.51 6.14
N TYR A 76 3.61 -0.75 6.21
CA TYR A 76 2.74 -1.91 6.05
C TYR A 76 2.55 -2.62 7.38
N HIS A 77 1.30 -2.99 7.65
CA HIS A 77 0.90 -3.87 8.75
C HIS A 77 0.09 -5.05 8.19
N ALA A 78 0.37 -6.26 8.68
CA ALA A 78 -0.42 -7.43 8.31
C ALA A 78 -1.89 -7.28 8.78
N GLU A 79 -2.08 -6.70 9.97
CA GLU A 79 -3.38 -6.38 10.55
C GLU A 79 -3.32 -5.09 11.36
N LEU A 80 -4.36 -4.28 11.28
CA LEU A 80 -4.62 -3.09 12.09
C LEU A 80 -6.09 -3.03 12.48
N SER A 81 -6.43 -2.22 13.48
CA SER A 81 -7.81 -1.80 13.72
C SER A 81 -8.32 -0.95 12.53
N SER A 82 -7.59 0.12 12.20
CA SER A 82 -7.90 1.03 11.10
C SER A 82 -6.65 1.72 10.58
N THR A 83 -6.47 1.74 9.27
CA THR A 83 -5.41 2.54 8.62
C THR A 83 -5.62 4.03 8.82
N MET A 84 -6.88 4.49 8.94
CA MET A 84 -7.21 5.89 9.21
C MET A 84 -6.69 6.35 10.57
N ASP A 85 -6.89 5.53 11.61
CA ASP A 85 -6.45 5.87 12.96
C ASP A 85 -4.93 5.89 13.06
N ALA A 86 -4.27 4.88 12.49
CA ALA A 86 -2.82 4.82 12.42
C ALA A 86 -2.23 6.01 11.62
N ALA A 87 -2.82 6.37 10.49
CA ALA A 87 -2.39 7.52 9.70
C ALA A 87 -2.59 8.85 10.45
N LYS A 88 -3.70 9.00 11.18
CA LYS A 88 -3.97 10.20 12.00
C LYS A 88 -2.91 10.41 13.08
N GLU A 89 -2.53 9.35 13.78
CA GLU A 89 -1.43 9.41 14.76
C GLU A 89 -0.10 9.82 14.13
N LEU A 90 0.23 9.25 12.96
CA LEU A 90 1.46 9.58 12.25
C LEU A 90 1.43 11.02 11.73
N ALA A 91 0.29 11.50 11.23
CA ALA A 91 0.12 12.87 10.78
C ALA A 91 0.37 13.87 11.91
N ARG A 92 -0.19 13.61 13.11
CA ARG A 92 0.03 14.43 14.32
C ARG A 92 1.48 14.39 14.80
N LYS A 93 2.20 13.28 14.57
CA LYS A 93 3.65 13.16 14.84
C LYS A 93 4.52 13.83 13.77
N GLY A 94 3.94 14.56 12.81
CA GLY A 94 4.69 15.29 11.79
C GLY A 94 5.23 14.45 10.64
N TYR A 95 4.69 13.26 10.42
CA TYR A 95 5.10 12.46 9.25
C TYR A 95 4.83 13.22 7.95
N PRO A 96 5.73 13.07 6.94
CA PRO A 96 5.69 13.87 5.73
C PRO A 96 4.49 13.59 4.85
N ASP A 97 4.22 14.52 3.94
CA ASP A 97 3.24 14.41 2.87
C ASP A 97 3.41 13.11 2.07
N PHE A 98 2.30 12.54 1.60
CA PHE A 98 2.22 11.24 0.93
C PHE A 98 2.70 10.03 1.75
N THR A 99 2.92 10.15 3.06
CA THR A 99 3.10 8.95 3.90
C THR A 99 1.84 8.09 3.80
N THR A 100 2.04 6.79 3.53
CA THR A 100 0.94 5.86 3.29
C THR A 100 1.00 4.70 4.28
N VAL A 101 -0.08 4.49 5.01
CA VAL A 101 -0.29 3.34 5.90
C VAL A 101 -1.12 2.32 5.15
N ILE A 102 -0.65 1.08 5.06
CA ILE A 102 -1.32 -0.03 4.39
C ILE A 102 -1.57 -1.15 5.39
N ALA A 103 -2.75 -1.76 5.34
CA ALA A 103 -3.08 -2.95 6.12
C ALA A 103 -3.47 -4.11 5.19
N GLY A 104 -3.00 -5.31 5.50
CA GLY A 104 -3.45 -6.54 4.84
C GLY A 104 -4.88 -6.92 5.24
N ARG A 105 -5.29 -6.51 6.46
CA ARG A 105 -6.64 -6.66 7.02
C ARG A 105 -6.92 -5.55 8.01
N GLN A 106 -8.19 -5.13 8.13
CA GLN A 106 -8.61 -4.22 9.20
C GLN A 106 -9.71 -4.87 10.05
N THR A 107 -9.59 -4.80 11.38
CA THR A 107 -10.60 -5.34 12.30
C THR A 107 -11.76 -4.36 12.55
N SER A 108 -11.53 -3.08 12.29
CA SER A 108 -12.50 -1.99 12.49
C SER A 108 -12.41 -0.96 11.34
N GLY A 109 -12.47 -1.48 10.08
CA GLY A 109 -12.48 -0.64 8.91
C GLY A 109 -13.66 0.35 8.93
N ARG A 110 -13.42 1.62 8.62
CA ARG A 110 -14.41 2.69 8.71
C ARG A 110 -14.83 3.20 7.35
N GLY A 111 -16.13 3.42 7.19
CA GLY A 111 -16.73 4.16 6.10
C GLY A 111 -17.33 5.49 6.56
N ARG A 112 -18.06 6.17 5.71
CA ARG A 112 -18.78 7.40 6.05
C ARG A 112 -20.01 7.10 6.90
N LEU A 113 -20.43 8.09 7.73
CA LEU A 113 -21.64 8.00 8.57
C LEU A 113 -21.59 6.76 9.47
N ASP A 114 -20.47 6.54 10.12
CA ASP A 114 -20.21 5.43 11.07
C ASP A 114 -20.47 4.02 10.51
N ARG A 115 -20.54 3.88 9.18
CA ARG A 115 -20.62 2.57 8.53
C ARG A 115 -19.31 1.83 8.63
N GLN A 116 -19.38 0.53 8.76
CA GLN A 116 -18.19 -0.33 8.68
C GLN A 116 -17.79 -0.57 7.23
N TRP A 117 -16.49 -0.64 6.99
CA TRP A 117 -15.90 -1.13 5.75
C TRP A 117 -15.32 -2.53 5.99
N SER A 118 -15.86 -3.54 5.34
CA SER A 118 -15.32 -4.89 5.40
C SER A 118 -13.91 -4.91 4.81
N SER A 119 -12.95 -5.36 5.59
CA SER A 119 -11.52 -5.28 5.23
C SER A 119 -10.83 -6.62 5.41
N GLU A 120 -11.40 -7.66 4.82
CA GLU A 120 -10.83 -9.00 4.83
C GLU A 120 -9.62 -9.12 3.89
N LYS A 121 -8.80 -10.17 4.07
CA LYS A 121 -7.64 -10.42 3.20
C LYS A 121 -8.04 -10.49 1.73
N GLY A 122 -7.16 -9.98 0.86
CA GLY A 122 -7.37 -9.95 -0.58
C GLY A 122 -7.83 -8.58 -1.11
N GLY A 123 -8.28 -7.66 -0.26
CA GLY A 123 -8.49 -6.26 -0.63
C GLY A 123 -7.23 -5.41 -0.43
N LEU A 124 -7.25 -4.19 -0.93
CA LEU A 124 -6.21 -3.19 -0.73
C LEU A 124 -6.77 -2.06 0.15
N TYR A 125 -6.25 -1.96 1.37
CA TYR A 125 -6.68 -0.99 2.38
C TYR A 125 -5.52 -0.09 2.76
N PHE A 126 -5.64 1.18 2.48
CA PHE A 126 -4.58 2.13 2.82
C PHE A 126 -5.11 3.52 3.11
N THR A 127 -4.35 4.28 3.86
CA THR A 127 -4.59 5.70 4.13
C THR A 127 -3.36 6.50 3.78
N MET A 128 -3.56 7.56 3.01
CA MET A 128 -2.52 8.50 2.62
C MET A 128 -2.66 9.80 3.42
N ILE A 129 -1.57 10.26 4.01
CA ILE A 129 -1.47 11.57 4.67
C ILE A 129 -1.13 12.61 3.60
N LEU A 130 -1.95 13.65 3.50
CA LEU A 130 -1.77 14.77 2.60
C LEU A 130 -1.67 16.07 3.39
N ARG A 131 -0.76 16.97 2.95
CA ARG A 131 -0.58 18.30 3.57
C ARG A 131 -0.73 19.40 2.53
N PRO A 132 -1.94 19.56 1.99
CA PRO A 132 -2.17 20.57 0.96
C PRO A 132 -2.22 21.97 1.58
N ASP A 133 -1.68 22.95 0.87
CA ASP A 133 -1.84 24.36 1.22
C ASP A 133 -3.16 24.88 0.67
N LEU A 134 -4.24 24.64 1.43
CA LEU A 134 -5.59 25.11 1.05
C LEU A 134 -6.46 25.38 2.30
N PRO A 135 -7.45 26.25 2.19
CA PRO A 135 -8.41 26.49 3.27
C PRO A 135 -9.34 25.27 3.47
N PRO A 136 -9.81 25.02 4.72
CA PRO A 136 -10.65 23.87 5.04
C PRO A 136 -11.91 23.72 4.18
N VAL A 137 -12.51 24.82 3.75
CA VAL A 137 -13.71 24.84 2.90
C VAL A 137 -13.49 24.17 1.54
N LEU A 138 -12.25 24.08 1.06
CA LEU A 138 -11.89 23.43 -0.19
C LEU A 138 -11.40 21.99 -0.03
N SER A 139 -11.35 21.45 1.20
CA SER A 139 -10.83 20.11 1.49
C SER A 139 -11.54 18.98 0.75
N PHE A 140 -12.85 19.14 0.45
CA PHE A 140 -13.63 18.17 -0.33
C PHE A 140 -13.03 17.88 -1.71
N ARG A 141 -12.32 18.86 -2.30
CA ARG A 141 -11.65 18.72 -3.61
C ARG A 141 -10.60 17.61 -3.61
N VAL A 142 -9.92 17.41 -2.47
CA VAL A 142 -8.86 16.39 -2.34
C VAL A 142 -9.44 14.99 -2.47
N GLY A 143 -10.55 14.71 -1.78
CA GLY A 143 -11.26 13.42 -1.90
C GLY A 143 -11.80 13.19 -3.31
N PHE A 144 -12.34 14.24 -3.95
CA PHE A 144 -12.82 14.16 -5.32
C PHE A 144 -11.69 13.86 -6.32
N LEU A 145 -10.55 14.57 -6.21
CA LEU A 145 -9.37 14.31 -7.02
C LEU A 145 -8.82 12.89 -6.83
N ALA A 146 -8.81 12.39 -5.59
CA ALA A 146 -8.40 11.02 -5.30
C ALA A 146 -9.31 10.00 -6.02
N SER A 147 -10.62 10.21 -6.01
CA SER A 147 -11.59 9.34 -6.69
C SER A 147 -11.37 9.34 -8.21
N LEU A 148 -11.26 10.50 -8.83
CA LEU A 148 -11.01 10.64 -10.27
C LEU A 148 -9.67 10.03 -10.67
N THR A 149 -8.63 10.30 -9.89
CA THR A 149 -7.28 9.78 -10.18
C THR A 149 -7.25 8.25 -10.09
N LEU A 150 -7.86 7.66 -9.04
CA LEU A 150 -7.88 6.22 -8.90
C LEU A 150 -8.74 5.56 -10.00
N ALA A 151 -9.89 6.12 -10.34
CA ALA A 151 -10.72 5.62 -11.44
C ALA A 151 -9.93 5.61 -12.76
N ARG A 152 -9.24 6.71 -13.07
CA ARG A 152 -8.40 6.81 -14.27
C ARG A 152 -7.27 5.76 -14.27
N ILE A 153 -6.56 5.61 -13.16
CA ILE A 153 -5.48 4.62 -13.04
C ILE A 153 -6.00 3.20 -13.28
N LEU A 154 -7.14 2.84 -12.68
CA LEU A 154 -7.73 1.51 -12.85
C LEU A 154 -8.17 1.27 -14.30
N ASN A 155 -8.74 2.29 -14.96
CA ASN A 155 -9.12 2.21 -16.36
C ASN A 155 -7.89 2.00 -17.28
N GLU A 156 -6.84 2.82 -17.06
CA GLU A 156 -5.60 2.75 -17.87
C GLU A 156 -4.82 1.45 -17.66
N MET A 157 -4.75 0.95 -16.41
CA MET A 157 -3.95 -0.24 -16.09
C MET A 157 -4.64 -1.56 -16.44
N PHE A 158 -5.97 -1.62 -16.28
CA PHE A 158 -6.71 -2.88 -16.35
C PHE A 158 -7.78 -2.91 -17.45
N GLY A 159 -7.97 -1.81 -18.19
CA GLY A 159 -9.00 -1.72 -19.23
C GLY A 159 -10.43 -1.81 -18.68
N LEU A 160 -10.65 -1.41 -17.43
CA LEU A 160 -11.96 -1.42 -16.79
C LEU A 160 -12.76 -0.17 -17.14
N ASP A 161 -14.11 -0.21 -17.09
CA ASP A 161 -14.98 0.97 -17.12
C ASP A 161 -15.32 1.37 -15.69
N VAL A 162 -14.34 1.93 -14.98
CA VAL A 162 -14.53 2.41 -13.60
C VAL A 162 -15.24 3.76 -13.64
N ARG A 163 -16.37 3.85 -12.96
CA ARG A 163 -17.18 5.06 -12.83
C ARG A 163 -17.14 5.59 -11.40
N VAL A 164 -17.08 6.90 -11.28
CA VAL A 164 -17.17 7.57 -9.97
C VAL A 164 -18.64 7.75 -9.62
N LYS A 165 -19.09 7.08 -8.55
CA LYS A 165 -20.36 7.36 -7.89
C LYS A 165 -20.12 8.39 -6.81
N TRP A 166 -20.55 9.62 -7.11
CA TRP A 166 -20.38 10.74 -6.17
C TRP A 166 -20.97 10.41 -4.78
N PRO A 167 -20.32 10.82 -3.70
CA PRO A 167 -19.09 11.62 -3.67
C PRO A 167 -17.78 10.81 -3.52
N ASN A 168 -17.82 9.50 -3.27
CA ASN A 168 -16.65 8.79 -2.73
C ASN A 168 -16.55 7.31 -3.10
N ASP A 169 -17.37 6.82 -4.01
CA ASP A 169 -17.37 5.40 -4.39
C ASP A 169 -16.92 5.22 -5.83
N LEU A 170 -16.25 4.11 -6.13
CA LEU A 170 -15.98 3.67 -7.48
C LEU A 170 -16.77 2.40 -7.79
N LEU A 171 -17.34 2.36 -8.99
CA LEU A 171 -18.14 1.25 -9.48
C LEU A 171 -17.54 0.67 -10.76
N VAL A 172 -17.70 -0.64 -10.94
CA VAL A 172 -17.57 -1.36 -12.20
C VAL A 172 -18.83 -2.21 -12.36
N ASP A 173 -19.50 -2.15 -13.48
CA ASP A 173 -20.77 -2.86 -13.74
C ASP A 173 -21.80 -2.68 -12.60
N GLU A 174 -21.99 -1.42 -12.18
CA GLU A 174 -22.87 -1.01 -11.08
C GLU A 174 -22.50 -1.60 -9.70
N ARG A 175 -21.42 -2.36 -9.59
CA ARG A 175 -20.93 -2.94 -8.33
C ARG A 175 -19.86 -2.03 -7.73
N LYS A 176 -19.99 -1.77 -6.44
CA LYS A 176 -19.01 -0.98 -5.70
C LYS A 176 -17.70 -1.76 -5.51
N ILE A 177 -16.64 -1.28 -6.14
CA ILE A 177 -15.30 -1.84 -6.01
C ILE A 177 -14.43 -1.07 -5.02
N CYS A 178 -14.72 0.23 -4.79
CA CYS A 178 -13.93 1.07 -3.90
C CYS A 178 -14.81 2.03 -3.12
N GLY A 179 -14.43 2.27 -1.86
CA GLY A 179 -14.94 3.36 -1.04
C GLY A 179 -13.79 4.21 -0.51
N MET A 180 -14.04 5.52 -0.42
CA MET A 180 -13.06 6.47 0.11
C MET A 180 -13.62 7.22 1.32
N LEU A 181 -12.75 7.48 2.30
CA LEU A 181 -13.07 8.28 3.48
C LEU A 181 -12.01 9.38 3.61
N SER A 182 -12.46 10.63 3.71
CA SER A 182 -11.60 11.77 3.94
C SER A 182 -11.84 12.32 5.34
N GLU A 183 -10.78 12.44 6.14
CA GLU A 183 -10.78 13.14 7.43
C GLU A 183 -9.73 14.23 7.40
N LEU A 184 -10.05 15.41 7.90
CA LEU A 184 -9.13 16.53 7.98
C LEU A 184 -8.91 16.97 9.43
N GLU A 185 -7.73 17.53 9.67
CA GLU A 185 -7.45 18.33 10.86
C GLU A 185 -6.96 19.70 10.38
N ALA A 186 -7.51 20.76 10.95
CA ALA A 186 -7.21 22.14 10.56
C ALA A 186 -7.03 23.03 11.79
N GLU A 187 -6.21 24.05 11.65
CA GLU A 187 -6.04 25.12 12.62
C GLU A 187 -6.45 26.43 11.95
N ALA A 188 -7.45 27.10 12.56
CA ALA A 188 -8.05 28.34 12.05
C ALA A 188 -8.50 28.18 10.58
N ASP A 189 -7.81 28.84 9.65
CA ASP A 189 -8.13 28.93 8.23
C ASP A 189 -7.29 28.00 7.33
N ARG A 190 -6.41 27.15 7.92
CA ARG A 190 -5.49 26.28 7.18
C ARG A 190 -5.68 24.82 7.55
N VAL A 191 -5.56 23.97 6.55
CA VAL A 191 -5.50 22.52 6.74
C VAL A 191 -4.13 22.12 7.26
N SER A 192 -4.07 21.45 8.43
CA SER A 192 -2.85 20.87 8.97
C SER A 192 -2.51 19.56 8.23
N PHE A 193 -3.50 18.72 7.99
CA PHE A 193 -3.41 17.54 7.15
C PHE A 193 -4.80 17.02 6.75
N ILE A 194 -4.81 16.23 5.68
CA ILE A 194 -5.97 15.43 5.23
C ILE A 194 -5.53 13.97 5.15
N ASN A 195 -6.26 13.08 5.78
CA ASN A 195 -6.13 11.65 5.58
C ASN A 195 -7.15 11.16 4.57
N ILE A 196 -6.69 10.53 3.50
CA ILE A 196 -7.55 9.86 2.52
C ILE A 196 -7.43 8.36 2.73
N GLY A 197 -8.45 7.76 3.34
CA GLY A 197 -8.60 6.31 3.45
C GLY A 197 -9.23 5.74 2.19
N ILE A 198 -8.65 4.68 1.67
CA ILE A 198 -9.10 4.01 0.46
C ILE A 198 -9.22 2.52 0.76
N GLY A 199 -10.42 1.98 0.56
CA GLY A 199 -10.70 0.56 0.58
C GLY A 199 -11.07 0.08 -0.82
N LEU A 200 -10.22 -0.74 -1.44
CA LEU A 200 -10.44 -1.31 -2.77
C LEU A 200 -10.62 -2.81 -2.66
N ASN A 201 -11.71 -3.32 -3.19
CA ASN A 201 -11.96 -4.75 -3.36
C ASN A 201 -11.17 -5.25 -4.58
N VAL A 202 -10.29 -6.23 -4.38
CA VAL A 202 -9.42 -6.78 -5.42
C VAL A 202 -9.68 -8.29 -5.55
N ASN A 203 -9.19 -9.08 -4.59
CA ASN A 203 -9.33 -10.53 -4.54
C ASN A 203 -10.13 -11.00 -3.29
N ASN A 204 -10.74 -10.06 -2.57
CA ASN A 204 -11.63 -10.36 -1.45
C ASN A 204 -13.07 -10.50 -1.93
N ASN A 205 -13.90 -11.15 -1.10
CA ASN A 205 -15.34 -11.27 -1.36
C ASN A 205 -16.09 -10.42 -0.33
N PRO A 206 -16.38 -9.13 -0.63
CA PRO A 206 -17.10 -8.28 0.31
C PRO A 206 -18.54 -8.80 0.49
N PRO A 207 -19.14 -8.60 1.67
CA PRO A 207 -20.56 -8.87 1.86
C PRO A 207 -21.39 -8.02 0.87
N ALA A 208 -22.49 -8.59 0.40
CA ALA A 208 -23.41 -7.95 -0.54
C ALA A 208 -24.05 -6.67 0.06
#